data_dc7795ac893aa0ac4c4c5a5116d65d74
#
_entry.id   dc7795ac893aa0ac4c4c5a5116d65d74
#
_cell.length_a   1.000
_cell.length_b   1.000
_cell.length_c   1.000
_cell.angle_alpha   90.00
_cell.angle_beta   90.00
_cell.angle_gamma   90.00
#
_symmetry.space_group_name_H-M   'P 1'
#
loop_
_entity.id
_entity.type
_entity.pdbx_description
1 polymer ?
#
loop_
_entity_poly.entity_id
_entity_poly.type
_entity_poly.pdbx_seq_one_letter_code
_entity_poly.pdbx_strand_id
1 'polypeptide(L)'
;MVTSDEKTLYSDCCQYAIKYISKYPKTEKELSAKLYQKWFNSEQIRYTMDYLKKKRFADDRIFVESYVRSELVNKWKPVIAVRTKLIQKWADKKLIDEVISEYQNDITWWIKEKIQKEIESYKRKWVEWFDIIQKLMRKWYQLDEIKKVI
;
A
#
# COMPACT_ATOMS: atom_id res chain seq x y z
N MET A 1 -13.59 36.36 -5.73
CA MET A 1 -14.79 35.74 -6.35
C MET A 1 -14.33 34.82 -7.46
N VAL A 2 -14.71 33.57 -7.41
CA VAL A 2 -14.40 32.62 -8.49
C VAL A 2 -15.45 32.82 -9.61
N THR A 3 -14.98 32.99 -10.84
CA THR A 3 -15.88 33.16 -12.02
C THR A 3 -16.59 31.85 -12.35
N SER A 4 -17.68 31.90 -13.10
CA SER A 4 -18.44 30.72 -13.53
C SER A 4 -17.53 29.72 -14.28
N ASP A 5 -16.64 30.25 -15.11
CA ASP A 5 -15.73 29.46 -15.93
C ASP A 5 -14.66 28.75 -15.07
N GLU A 6 -14.16 29.42 -14.04
CA GLU A 6 -13.24 28.82 -13.07
C GLU A 6 -13.89 27.69 -12.28
N LYS A 7 -15.15 27.87 -11.83
CA LYS A 7 -15.91 26.80 -11.17
C LYS A 7 -16.07 25.57 -12.04
N THR A 8 -16.32 25.77 -13.33
CA THR A 8 -16.46 24.67 -14.28
C THR A 8 -15.15 23.93 -14.49
N LEU A 9 -14.03 24.66 -14.63
CA LEU A 9 -12.70 24.08 -14.79
C LEU A 9 -12.27 23.26 -13.55
N TYR A 10 -12.51 23.79 -12.34
CA TYR A 10 -12.24 23.05 -11.12
C TYR A 10 -13.14 21.82 -10.96
N SER A 11 -14.39 21.92 -11.40
CA SER A 11 -15.35 20.81 -11.39
C SER A 11 -14.86 19.65 -12.26
N ASP A 12 -14.34 19.92 -13.45
CA ASP A 12 -13.83 18.88 -14.35
C ASP A 12 -12.64 18.12 -13.74
N CYS A 13 -11.70 18.85 -13.14
CA CYS A 13 -10.58 18.25 -12.45
C CYS A 13 -11.03 17.39 -11.26
N CYS A 14 -11.94 17.90 -10.44
CA CYS A 14 -12.50 17.16 -9.29
C CYS A 14 -13.26 15.91 -9.74
N GLN A 15 -14.09 16.00 -10.76
CA GLN A 15 -14.84 14.86 -11.29
C GLN A 15 -13.92 13.78 -11.85
N TYR A 16 -12.91 14.19 -12.60
CA TYR A 16 -11.90 13.26 -13.10
C TYR A 16 -11.17 12.56 -11.96
N ALA A 17 -10.71 13.32 -10.96
CA ALA A 17 -9.99 12.78 -9.82
C ALA A 17 -10.83 11.77 -9.02
N ILE A 18 -12.07 12.11 -8.70
CA ILE A 18 -12.99 11.23 -7.97
C ILE A 18 -13.24 9.93 -8.74
N LYS A 19 -13.51 10.03 -10.03
CA LYS A 19 -13.74 8.88 -10.90
C LYS A 19 -12.49 7.98 -10.96
N TYR A 20 -11.31 8.61 -11.03
CA TYR A 20 -10.04 7.87 -11.11
C TYR A 20 -9.71 7.13 -9.82
N ILE A 21 -9.78 7.79 -8.66
CA ILE A 21 -9.47 7.16 -7.37
C ILE A 21 -10.51 6.13 -6.94
N SER A 22 -11.76 6.28 -7.36
CA SER A 22 -12.80 5.28 -7.10
C SER A 22 -12.52 3.95 -7.80
N LYS A 23 -11.89 4.01 -8.96
CA LYS A 23 -11.51 2.82 -9.74
C LYS A 23 -10.12 2.31 -9.37
N TYR A 24 -9.20 3.21 -9.12
CA TYR A 24 -7.79 2.92 -8.86
C TYR A 24 -7.32 3.64 -7.59
N PRO A 25 -7.40 3.02 -6.41
CA PRO A 25 -6.90 3.62 -5.18
C PRO A 25 -5.43 4.06 -5.33
N LYS A 26 -5.14 5.30 -4.97
CA LYS A 26 -3.83 5.94 -5.15
C LYS A 26 -3.47 6.77 -3.93
N THR A 27 -2.15 6.97 -3.72
CA THR A 27 -1.68 7.97 -2.76
C THR A 27 -1.92 9.38 -3.28
N GLU A 28 -1.86 10.38 -2.41
CA GLU A 28 -2.02 11.79 -2.80
C GLU A 28 -1.02 12.19 -3.88
N LYS A 29 0.24 11.79 -3.75
CA LYS A 29 1.29 12.09 -4.73
C LYS A 29 1.06 11.42 -6.07
N GLU A 30 0.64 10.16 -6.07
CA GLU A 30 0.28 9.45 -7.31
C GLU A 30 -0.91 10.11 -8.02
N LEU A 31 -1.92 10.51 -7.26
CA LEU A 31 -3.09 11.20 -7.81
C LEU A 31 -2.71 12.56 -8.39
N SER A 32 -1.96 13.36 -7.64
CA SER A 32 -1.46 14.66 -8.11
C SER A 32 -0.65 14.51 -9.40
N ALA A 33 0.28 13.56 -9.47
CA ALA A 33 1.05 13.27 -10.67
C ALA A 33 0.16 12.89 -11.87
N LYS A 34 -0.90 12.12 -11.61
CA LYS A 34 -1.87 11.75 -12.65
C LYS A 34 -2.64 12.94 -13.19
N LEU A 35 -3.02 13.88 -12.32
CA LEU A 35 -3.70 15.09 -12.73
C LEU A 35 -2.79 16.00 -13.59
N TYR A 36 -1.50 16.11 -13.25
CA TYR A 36 -0.52 16.78 -14.10
C TYR A 36 -0.39 16.11 -15.48
N GLN A 37 -0.36 14.79 -15.53
CA GLN A 37 -0.35 14.04 -16.79
C GLN A 37 -1.58 14.33 -17.67
N LYS A 38 -2.70 14.67 -17.06
CA LYS A 38 -3.95 15.00 -17.77
C LYS A 38 -4.08 16.49 -18.12
N TRP A 39 -2.98 17.23 -18.00
CA TRP A 39 -2.87 18.63 -18.42
C TRP A 39 -3.69 19.61 -17.60
N PHE A 40 -4.13 19.23 -16.39
CA PHE A 40 -4.70 20.19 -15.46
C PHE A 40 -3.59 21.12 -14.92
N ASN A 41 -3.91 22.40 -14.70
CA ASN A 41 -2.92 23.34 -14.18
C ASN A 41 -2.73 23.21 -12.67
N SER A 42 -1.67 23.84 -12.15
CA SER A 42 -1.31 23.75 -10.72
C SER A 42 -2.40 24.21 -9.78
N GLU A 43 -3.16 25.26 -10.14
CA GLU A 43 -4.26 25.76 -9.31
C GLU A 43 -5.43 24.79 -9.25
N GLN A 44 -5.82 24.21 -10.39
CA GLN A 44 -6.86 23.19 -10.47
C GLN A 44 -6.49 21.98 -9.62
N ILE A 45 -5.24 21.52 -9.71
CA ILE A 45 -4.75 20.39 -8.96
C ILE A 45 -4.72 20.68 -7.46
N ARG A 46 -4.22 21.86 -7.06
CA ARG A 46 -4.18 22.25 -5.65
C ARG A 46 -5.60 22.32 -5.05
N TYR A 47 -6.51 22.97 -5.73
CA TYR A 47 -7.91 23.06 -5.30
C TYR A 47 -8.55 21.68 -5.18
N THR A 48 -8.36 20.84 -6.19
CA THR A 48 -8.90 19.48 -6.21
C THR A 48 -8.33 18.65 -5.07
N MET A 49 -7.01 18.68 -4.85
CA MET A 49 -6.37 17.93 -3.76
C MET A 49 -6.86 18.39 -2.39
N ASP A 50 -6.99 19.70 -2.16
CA ASP A 50 -7.51 20.24 -0.90
C ASP A 50 -8.97 19.82 -0.67
N TYR A 51 -9.79 19.85 -1.71
CA TYR A 51 -11.17 19.39 -1.64
C TYR A 51 -11.27 17.90 -1.31
N LEU A 52 -10.49 17.07 -1.99
CA LEU A 52 -10.50 15.61 -1.77
C LEU A 52 -9.99 15.22 -0.39
N LYS A 53 -8.98 15.91 0.12
CA LYS A 53 -8.49 15.73 1.50
C LYS A 53 -9.55 16.09 2.53
N LYS A 54 -10.23 17.23 2.36
CA LYS A 54 -11.31 17.67 3.24
C LYS A 54 -12.47 16.66 3.29
N LYS A 55 -12.80 16.07 2.16
CA LYS A 55 -13.85 15.06 2.05
C LYS A 55 -13.38 13.64 2.34
N ARG A 56 -12.09 13.46 2.66
CA ARG A 56 -11.45 12.16 2.91
C ARG A 56 -11.54 11.17 1.73
N PHE A 57 -11.66 11.68 0.52
CA PHE A 57 -11.54 10.86 -0.69
C PHE A 57 -10.08 10.56 -1.03
N ALA A 58 -9.17 11.46 -0.69
CA ALA A 58 -7.73 11.27 -0.80
C ALA A 58 -7.12 11.29 0.62
N ASP A 59 -6.94 10.12 1.21
CA ASP A 59 -6.39 9.93 2.55
C ASP A 59 -5.32 8.85 2.50
N ASP A 60 -4.07 9.25 2.62
CA ASP A 60 -2.93 8.33 2.56
C ASP A 60 -2.95 7.31 3.70
N ARG A 61 -3.47 7.67 4.87
CA ARG A 61 -3.60 6.73 5.97
C ARG A 61 -4.56 5.59 5.63
N ILE A 62 -5.72 5.91 5.10
CA ILE A 62 -6.70 4.90 4.64
C ILE A 62 -6.10 4.04 3.54
N PHE A 63 -5.37 4.65 2.60
CA PHE A 63 -4.68 3.92 1.55
C PHE A 63 -3.66 2.94 2.11
N VAL A 64 -2.78 3.39 3.01
CA VAL A 64 -1.74 2.54 3.62
C VAL A 64 -2.37 1.41 4.44
N GLU A 65 -3.37 1.69 5.26
CA GLU A 65 -4.08 0.68 6.06
C GLU A 65 -4.73 -0.39 5.16
N SER A 66 -5.43 0.03 4.12
CA SER A 66 -6.07 -0.89 3.17
C SER A 66 -5.05 -1.73 2.41
N TYR A 67 -3.93 -1.11 2.01
CA TYR A 67 -2.86 -1.79 1.29
C TYR A 67 -2.16 -2.82 2.18
N VAL A 68 -1.81 -2.45 3.41
CA VAL A 68 -1.19 -3.36 4.40
C VAL A 68 -2.10 -4.55 4.66
N ARG A 69 -3.37 -4.32 4.90
CA ARG A 69 -4.35 -5.39 5.12
C ARG A 69 -4.44 -6.31 3.91
N SER A 70 -4.61 -5.78 2.72
CA SER A 70 -4.72 -6.57 1.49
C SER A 70 -3.49 -7.41 1.21
N GLU A 71 -2.31 -6.82 1.31
CA GLU A 71 -1.07 -7.49 0.93
C GLU A 71 -0.57 -8.46 2.01
N LEU A 72 -0.71 -8.13 3.28
CA LEU A 72 -0.27 -9.01 4.38
C LEU A 72 -1.31 -10.09 4.72
N VAL A 73 -2.58 -9.73 4.83
CA VAL A 73 -3.64 -10.68 5.22
C VAL A 73 -4.08 -11.55 4.06
N ASN A 74 -4.44 -10.93 2.94
CA ASN A 74 -5.05 -11.66 1.82
C ASN A 74 -4.02 -12.34 0.93
N LYS A 75 -2.88 -11.68 0.70
CA LYS A 75 -1.84 -12.19 -0.21
C LYS A 75 -0.61 -12.74 0.51
N TRP A 76 -0.54 -12.63 1.84
CA TRP A 76 0.53 -13.19 2.67
C TRP A 76 1.94 -12.74 2.26
N LYS A 77 2.09 -11.49 1.81
CA LYS A 77 3.40 -10.96 1.44
C LYS A 77 4.23 -10.60 2.66
N PRO A 78 5.56 -10.75 2.61
CA PRO A 78 6.43 -10.30 3.70
C PRO A 78 6.33 -8.80 3.97
N VAL A 79 6.46 -8.40 5.23
CA VAL A 79 6.36 -6.98 5.65
C VAL A 79 7.33 -6.10 4.87
N ILE A 80 8.57 -6.54 4.69
CA ILE A 80 9.59 -5.77 3.97
C ILE A 80 9.19 -5.50 2.51
N ALA A 81 8.58 -6.47 1.84
CA ALA A 81 8.09 -6.31 0.46
C ALA A 81 6.93 -5.31 0.39
N VAL A 82 6.00 -5.36 1.34
CA VAL A 82 4.87 -4.42 1.44
C VAL A 82 5.37 -3.00 1.73
N ARG A 83 6.30 -2.86 2.68
CA ARG A 83 6.91 -1.57 3.02
C ARG A 83 7.62 -0.95 1.81
N THR A 84 8.43 -1.72 1.12
CA THR A 84 9.15 -1.27 -0.08
C THR A 84 8.19 -0.80 -1.16
N LYS A 85 7.11 -1.54 -1.38
CA LYS A 85 6.10 -1.19 -2.38
C LYS A 85 5.35 0.10 -2.04
N LEU A 86 5.02 0.31 -0.78
CA LEU A 86 4.39 1.55 -0.31
C LEU A 86 5.31 2.77 -0.49
N ILE A 87 6.61 2.61 -0.24
CA ILE A 87 7.60 3.67 -0.49
C ILE A 87 7.66 3.99 -1.99
N GLN A 88 7.64 2.99 -2.86
CA GLN A 88 7.58 3.18 -4.31
C GLN A 88 6.33 3.91 -4.78
N LYS A 89 5.22 3.77 -4.04
CA LYS A 89 3.97 4.50 -4.27
C LYS A 89 3.93 5.89 -3.62
N TRP A 90 5.08 6.34 -3.13
CA TRP A 90 5.26 7.67 -2.52
C TRP A 90 4.43 7.91 -1.24
N ALA A 91 4.06 6.87 -0.55
CA ALA A 91 3.53 7.02 0.80
C ALA A 91 4.62 7.45 1.78
N ASP A 92 4.27 8.23 2.79
CA ASP A 92 5.23 8.69 3.79
C ASP A 92 5.76 7.53 4.64
N LYS A 93 7.08 7.44 4.77
CA LYS A 93 7.74 6.37 5.55
C LYS A 93 7.27 6.32 7.00
N LYS A 94 7.11 7.48 7.63
CA LYS A 94 6.65 7.57 9.00
C LYS A 94 5.23 7.01 9.15
N LEU A 95 4.35 7.35 8.23
CA LEU A 95 2.98 6.83 8.20
C LEU A 95 2.96 5.31 7.97
N ILE A 96 3.78 4.80 7.07
CA ILE A 96 3.91 3.36 6.82
C ILE A 96 4.35 2.64 8.11
N ASP A 97 5.37 3.14 8.77
CA ASP A 97 5.91 2.54 9.99
C ASP A 97 4.91 2.61 11.16
N GLU A 98 4.15 3.69 11.29
CA GLU A 98 3.06 3.79 12.26
C GLU A 98 1.97 2.74 12.03
N VAL A 99 1.50 2.61 10.80
CA VAL A 99 0.46 1.62 10.45
C VAL A 99 0.95 0.20 10.66
N ILE A 100 2.16 -0.12 10.22
CA ILE A 100 2.75 -1.45 10.42
C ILE A 100 2.89 -1.76 11.92
N SER A 101 3.30 -0.77 12.72
CA SER A 101 3.41 -0.91 14.17
C SER A 101 2.06 -1.22 14.84
N GLU A 102 0.99 -0.58 14.41
CA GLU A 102 -0.36 -0.84 14.92
C GLU A 102 -0.84 -2.28 14.66
N TYR A 103 -0.43 -2.85 13.53
CA TYR A 103 -0.77 -4.23 13.15
C TYR A 103 0.31 -5.26 13.54
N GLN A 104 1.31 -4.89 14.33
CA GLN A 104 2.50 -5.72 14.58
C GLN A 104 2.16 -7.11 15.15
N ASN A 105 1.25 -7.21 16.07
CA ASN A 105 0.84 -8.50 16.64
C ASN A 105 0.15 -9.40 15.61
N ASP A 106 -0.76 -8.83 14.84
CA ASP A 106 -1.47 -9.54 13.78
C ASP A 106 -0.51 -9.97 12.67
N ILE A 107 0.39 -9.06 12.27
CA ILE A 107 1.43 -9.33 11.27
C ILE A 107 2.33 -10.48 11.70
N THR A 108 2.78 -10.48 12.94
CA THR A 108 3.64 -11.55 13.50
C THR A 108 2.93 -12.90 13.45
N TRP A 109 1.67 -12.94 13.84
CA TRP A 109 0.86 -14.14 13.79
C TRP A 109 0.66 -14.64 12.34
N TRP A 110 0.31 -13.75 11.42
CA TRP A 110 0.11 -14.10 10.01
C TRP A 110 1.39 -14.62 9.36
N ILE A 111 2.53 -13.98 9.61
CA ILE A 111 3.83 -14.43 9.08
C ILE A 111 4.16 -15.81 9.60
N LYS A 112 4.00 -16.02 10.90
CA LYS A 112 4.26 -17.33 11.53
C LYS A 112 3.41 -18.42 10.88
N GLU A 113 2.12 -18.18 10.73
CA GLU A 113 1.21 -19.14 10.12
C GLU A 113 1.56 -19.43 8.66
N LYS A 114 1.91 -18.39 7.90
CA LYS A 114 2.33 -18.54 6.51
C LYS A 114 3.60 -19.35 6.37
N ILE A 115 4.61 -19.04 7.14
CA ILE A 115 5.89 -19.79 7.15
C ILE A 115 5.63 -21.26 7.49
N GLN A 116 4.82 -21.51 8.48
CA GLN A 116 4.48 -22.88 8.92
C GLN A 116 3.82 -23.68 7.79
N LYS A 117 2.86 -23.10 7.09
CA LYS A 117 2.20 -23.74 5.93
C LYS A 117 3.18 -24.03 4.79
N GLU A 118 4.10 -23.11 4.52
CA GLU A 118 5.12 -23.33 3.48
C GLU A 118 6.12 -24.42 3.87
N ILE A 119 6.55 -24.45 5.13
CA ILE A 119 7.41 -25.52 5.64
C ILE A 119 6.74 -26.89 5.48
N GLU A 120 5.47 -27.01 5.88
CA GLU A 120 4.71 -28.25 5.70
C GLU A 120 4.60 -28.67 4.25
N SER A 121 4.40 -27.72 3.34
CA SER A 121 4.35 -27.97 1.90
C SER A 121 5.68 -28.52 1.37
N TYR A 122 6.79 -27.93 1.80
CA TYR A 122 8.12 -28.41 1.39
C TYR A 122 8.48 -29.77 2.00
N LYS A 123 8.12 -30.02 3.26
CA LYS A 123 8.29 -31.33 3.89
C LYS A 123 7.52 -32.43 3.17
N ARG A 124 6.30 -32.17 2.71
CA ARG A 124 5.53 -33.12 1.90
C ARG A 124 6.20 -33.47 0.58
N LYS A 125 7.05 -32.59 0.05
CA LYS A 125 7.84 -32.78 -1.16
C LYS A 125 9.24 -33.31 -0.92
N TRP A 126 9.56 -33.72 0.33
CA TRP A 126 10.85 -34.25 0.73
C TRP A 126 12.03 -33.30 0.48
N VAL A 127 11.80 -31.98 0.66
CA VAL A 127 12.83 -30.95 0.52
C VAL A 127 13.67 -30.91 1.82
N GLU A 128 14.99 -30.87 1.67
CA GLU A 128 15.92 -30.78 2.78
C GLU A 128 15.80 -29.45 3.55
N TRP A 129 16.05 -29.47 4.85
CA TRP A 129 15.89 -28.30 5.72
C TRP A 129 16.66 -27.06 5.24
N PHE A 130 17.89 -27.25 4.82
CA PHE A 130 18.71 -26.14 4.33
C PHE A 130 18.07 -25.46 3.11
N ASP A 131 17.57 -26.25 2.18
CA ASP A 131 16.90 -25.76 0.99
C ASP A 131 15.57 -25.08 1.31
N ILE A 132 14.85 -25.58 2.33
CA ILE A 132 13.62 -24.94 2.83
C ILE A 132 13.94 -23.53 3.33
N ILE A 133 14.96 -23.38 4.17
CA ILE A 133 15.38 -22.08 4.71
C ILE A 133 15.77 -21.14 3.58
N GLN A 134 16.56 -21.58 2.61
CA GLN A 134 16.94 -20.76 1.45
C GLN A 134 15.74 -20.33 0.61
N LYS A 135 14.79 -21.24 0.38
CA LYS A 135 13.58 -20.92 -0.38
C LYS A 135 12.71 -19.88 0.32
N LEU A 136 12.58 -19.96 1.65
CA LEU A 136 11.84 -18.98 2.44
C LEU A 136 12.55 -17.61 2.45
N MET A 137 13.86 -17.58 2.56
CA MET A 137 14.64 -16.34 2.51
C MET A 137 14.53 -15.65 1.14
N ARG A 138 14.47 -16.40 0.05
CA ARG A 138 14.21 -15.85 -1.30
C ARG A 138 12.85 -15.22 -1.44
N LYS A 139 11.87 -15.61 -0.61
CA LYS A 139 10.53 -15.00 -0.55
C LYS A 139 10.47 -13.82 0.42
N TRP A 140 11.62 -13.26 0.84
CA TRP A 140 11.74 -12.08 1.71
C TRP A 140 11.42 -12.33 3.18
N TYR A 141 11.25 -13.57 3.63
CA TYR A 141 11.14 -13.88 5.05
C TYR A 141 12.49 -13.69 5.74
N GLN A 142 12.49 -13.05 6.89
CA GLN A 142 13.69 -12.87 7.70
C GLN A 142 14.07 -14.18 8.40
N LEU A 143 15.37 -14.42 8.56
CA LEU A 143 15.87 -15.62 9.24
C LEU A 143 15.30 -15.76 10.66
N ASP A 144 15.16 -14.64 11.37
CA ASP A 144 14.58 -14.62 12.71
C ASP A 144 13.10 -15.05 12.72
N GLU A 145 12.34 -14.65 11.71
CA GLU A 145 10.95 -15.07 11.54
C GLU A 145 10.84 -16.57 11.28
N ILE A 146 11.74 -17.11 10.45
CA ILE A 146 11.81 -18.54 10.15
C ILE A 146 12.19 -19.35 11.41
N LYS A 147 13.19 -18.90 12.14
CA LYS A 147 13.64 -19.54 13.39
C LYS A 147 12.56 -19.63 14.47
N LYS A 148 11.66 -18.66 14.54
CA LYS A 148 10.56 -18.67 15.50
C LYS A 148 9.50 -19.75 15.23
N VAL A 149 9.48 -20.31 14.03
CA VAL A 149 8.50 -21.31 13.59
C VAL A 149 9.06 -22.73 13.65
N ILE A 150 10.36 -22.87 13.59
CA ILE A 150 11.07 -24.18 13.61
C ILE A 150 11.01 -24.84 14.99
#